data_99849b998a38b44a3d870586de5d167c
#
_entry.id   99849b998a38b44a3d870586de5d167c
#
_cell.length_a   1.000
_cell.length_b   1.000
_cell.length_c   1.000
_cell.angle_alpha   90.00
_cell.angle_beta   90.00
_cell.angle_gamma   90.00
#
_symmetry.space_group_name_H-M   'P 1'
#
loop_
_entity.id
_entity.type
_entity.pdbx_description
1 polymer ?
#
loop_
_entity_poly.entity_id
_entity_poly.type
_entity_poly.pdbx_seq_one_letter_code
_entity_poly.pdbx_strand_id
1 'polypeptide(L)'
;MMRPPFMFYLEKQKGKSMRTDITHFQCRISGRIAFVNLNRPDRKNPLTFESYAELRDWFRDLAYAEDVHAVVFGSNGGNFSSGGDVHEIIGPLTKMSMKELLQFTRMTGDLVKAMIHCGKPIIAAIDGICVGAGAIIAMASDLRIATPSAEVAFLFNRVGLAGCDMGACAILPRIIGQGRAAELLYLGRSMSADEGERWGFFNNVVEADALETTAAEMAKQIVAGPTFANSITKTMLAQEWSMTIDQAIEAEAQAQALCMQGNDFTRAYDAFVAKEKPTFGGD
;
A
#
# COMPACT_ATOMS: atom_id res chain seq x y z
N MET A 1 -0.66 40.52 18.60
CA MET A 1 -1.61 39.83 17.69
C MET A 1 -1.67 38.38 18.14
N MET A 2 -2.80 37.92 18.70
CA MET A 2 -2.95 36.52 19.09
C MET A 2 -3.00 35.68 17.80
N ARG A 3 -2.13 34.64 17.72
CA ARG A 3 -2.20 33.66 16.62
C ARG A 3 -3.53 32.89 16.74
N PRO A 4 -4.23 32.61 15.62
CA PRO A 4 -5.48 31.84 15.65
C PRO A 4 -5.26 30.43 16.24
N PRO A 5 -6.22 29.87 16.99
CA PRO A 5 -6.10 28.54 17.62
C PRO A 5 -5.70 27.42 16.62
N PHE A 6 -6.11 27.54 15.37
CA PHE A 6 -5.77 26.63 14.28
C PHE A 6 -4.25 26.57 13.99
N MET A 7 -3.52 27.69 14.14
CA MET A 7 -2.07 27.71 13.97
C MET A 7 -1.34 26.90 15.05
N PHE A 8 -1.82 26.90 16.31
CA PHE A 8 -1.29 26.03 17.36
C PHE A 8 -1.54 24.55 17.10
N TYR A 9 -2.68 24.21 16.48
CA TYR A 9 -2.99 22.85 16.08
C TYR A 9 -2.03 22.38 14.98
N LEU A 10 -1.80 23.21 13.95
CA LEU A 10 -0.85 22.90 12.86
C LEU A 10 0.60 22.78 13.38
N GLU A 11 1.01 23.64 14.31
CA GLU A 11 2.35 23.54 14.93
C GLU A 11 2.54 22.25 15.73
N LYS A 12 1.48 21.74 16.38
CA LYS A 12 1.50 20.42 17.06
C LYS A 12 1.54 19.23 16.11
N GLN A 13 1.11 19.39 14.87
CA GLN A 13 1.18 18.35 13.84
C GLN A 13 2.48 18.40 13.04
N LYS A 14 3.20 19.54 13.04
CA LYS A 14 4.51 19.67 12.39
C LYS A 14 5.52 18.74 13.03
N GLY A 15 6.20 17.95 12.19
CA GLY A 15 7.28 17.06 12.62
C GLY A 15 6.78 15.77 13.28
N LYS A 16 5.54 15.32 13.01
CA LYS A 16 5.08 14.02 13.50
C LYS A 16 5.92 12.93 12.85
N SER A 17 6.81 12.33 13.65
CA SER A 17 7.56 11.14 13.24
C SER A 17 6.70 9.91 13.33
N MET A 18 6.94 8.99 12.40
CA MET A 18 6.23 7.72 12.38
C MET A 18 6.70 6.82 13.52
N ARG A 19 5.76 6.16 14.20
CA ARG A 19 6.08 5.21 15.25
C ARG A 19 6.68 3.91 14.68
N THR A 20 7.69 3.38 15.37
CA THR A 20 8.36 2.11 15.04
C THR A 20 8.22 1.07 16.16
N ASP A 21 7.69 1.45 17.33
CA ASP A 21 7.34 0.58 18.44
C ASP A 21 6.00 -0.11 18.18
N ILE A 22 6.05 -1.16 17.36
CA ILE A 22 4.90 -1.89 16.83
C ILE A 22 4.87 -3.30 17.44
N THR A 23 3.68 -3.82 17.72
CA THR A 23 3.50 -5.11 18.38
C THR A 23 3.36 -6.27 17.40
N HIS A 24 2.56 -6.09 16.33
CA HIS A 24 2.11 -7.18 15.47
C HIS A 24 2.83 -7.27 14.13
N PHE A 25 3.75 -6.35 13.85
CA PHE A 25 4.66 -6.37 12.70
C PHE A 25 5.94 -5.63 13.03
N GLN A 26 6.95 -5.74 12.20
CA GLN A 26 8.19 -4.97 12.38
C GLN A 26 8.17 -3.72 11.51
N CYS A 27 8.69 -2.61 12.06
CA CYS A 27 8.86 -1.36 11.33
C CYS A 27 10.23 -0.77 11.64
N ARG A 28 10.99 -0.43 10.60
CA ARG A 28 12.20 0.40 10.70
C ARG A 28 12.14 1.53 9.68
N ILE A 29 12.67 2.68 10.02
CA ILE A 29 12.74 3.83 9.10
C ILE A 29 14.21 4.10 8.78
N SER A 30 14.53 4.24 7.51
CA SER A 30 15.88 4.56 7.03
C SER A 30 15.79 5.33 5.71
N GLY A 31 16.47 6.46 5.61
CA GLY A 31 16.50 7.26 4.39
C GLY A 31 15.12 7.74 3.92
N ARG A 32 14.22 8.10 4.87
CA ARG A 32 12.82 8.51 4.62
C ARG A 32 11.94 7.39 4.03
N ILE A 33 12.37 6.12 4.16
CA ILE A 33 11.62 4.92 3.75
C ILE A 33 11.26 4.14 5.00
N ALA A 34 9.97 3.79 5.16
CA ALA A 34 9.54 2.83 6.15
C ALA A 34 9.61 1.41 5.56
N PHE A 35 10.32 0.52 6.24
CA PHE A 35 10.33 -0.91 5.95
C PHE A 35 9.43 -1.59 6.96
N VAL A 36 8.34 -2.16 6.47
CA VAL A 36 7.29 -2.81 7.26
C VAL A 36 7.26 -4.27 6.91
N ASN A 37 7.50 -5.16 7.88
CA ASN A 37 7.53 -6.59 7.66
C ASN A 37 6.55 -7.31 8.59
N LEU A 38 5.68 -8.14 8.02
CA LEU A 38 4.92 -9.12 8.79
C LEU A 38 5.89 -10.08 9.49
N ASN A 39 5.66 -10.39 10.76
CA ASN A 39 6.65 -11.09 11.58
C ASN A 39 6.06 -12.21 12.45
N ARG A 40 5.37 -13.15 11.79
CA ARG A 40 4.96 -14.46 12.33
C ARG A 40 5.40 -15.58 11.39
N PRO A 41 6.73 -15.69 11.07
CA PRO A 41 7.26 -16.55 10.01
C PRO A 41 6.96 -18.03 10.22
N ASP A 42 6.96 -18.51 11.46
CA ASP A 42 6.67 -19.92 11.82
C ASP A 42 5.27 -20.38 11.39
N ARG A 43 4.35 -19.43 11.18
CA ARG A 43 2.97 -19.68 10.75
C ARG A 43 2.68 -19.11 9.35
N LYS A 44 3.69 -18.70 8.60
CA LYS A 44 3.54 -18.04 7.27
C LYS A 44 2.81 -16.70 7.35
N ASN A 45 3.09 -15.92 8.40
CA ASN A 45 2.61 -14.55 8.58
C ASN A 45 1.08 -14.36 8.48
N PRO A 46 0.26 -15.13 9.24
CA PRO A 46 -1.18 -14.89 9.28
C PRO A 46 -1.49 -13.62 10.06
N LEU A 47 -2.59 -12.96 9.69
CA LEU A 47 -3.10 -11.76 10.36
C LEU A 47 -4.11 -12.12 11.45
N THR A 48 -4.10 -11.35 12.56
CA THR A 48 -5.08 -11.38 13.65
C THR A 48 -5.93 -10.12 13.66
N PHE A 49 -6.96 -10.06 14.50
CA PHE A 49 -7.78 -8.84 14.67
C PHE A 49 -6.92 -7.63 15.04
N GLU A 50 -5.98 -7.83 15.96
CA GLU A 50 -5.09 -6.79 16.47
C GLU A 50 -4.11 -6.33 15.38
N SER A 51 -3.54 -7.26 14.61
CA SER A 51 -2.61 -6.91 13.53
C SER A 51 -3.29 -6.13 12.40
N TYR A 52 -4.54 -6.45 12.05
CA TYR A 52 -5.34 -5.63 11.13
C TYR A 52 -5.58 -4.23 11.66
N ALA A 53 -5.98 -4.11 12.94
CA ALA A 53 -6.26 -2.82 13.56
C ALA A 53 -4.99 -1.98 13.65
N GLU A 54 -3.86 -2.58 14.06
CA GLU A 54 -2.58 -1.87 14.18
C GLU A 54 -2.04 -1.42 12.83
N LEU A 55 -2.11 -2.26 11.78
CA LEU A 55 -1.74 -1.88 10.41
C LEU A 55 -2.61 -0.74 9.88
N ARG A 56 -3.94 -0.84 10.05
CA ARG A 56 -4.88 0.23 9.66
C ARG A 56 -4.51 1.56 10.30
N ASP A 57 -4.29 1.57 11.59
CA ASP A 57 -4.01 2.79 12.34
C ASP A 57 -2.61 3.34 12.00
N TRP A 58 -1.64 2.45 11.76
CA TRP A 58 -0.31 2.82 11.29
C TRP A 58 -0.36 3.53 9.93
N PHE A 59 -1.12 2.99 8.95
CA PHE A 59 -1.28 3.64 7.64
C PHE A 59 -2.09 4.94 7.71
N ARG A 60 -3.05 5.05 8.65
CA ARG A 60 -3.75 6.32 8.91
C ARG A 60 -2.80 7.39 9.44
N ASP A 61 -1.94 7.04 10.39
CA ASP A 61 -0.94 7.94 10.95
C ASP A 61 0.11 8.35 9.90
N LEU A 62 0.46 7.43 9.00
CA LEU A 62 1.43 7.65 7.93
C LEU A 62 1.05 8.84 7.01
N ALA A 63 -0.23 9.10 6.81
CA ALA A 63 -0.70 10.24 6.02
C ALA A 63 -0.14 11.58 6.53
N TYR A 64 0.13 11.68 7.84
CA TYR A 64 0.61 12.89 8.52
C TYR A 64 2.10 12.84 8.88
N ALA A 65 2.79 11.75 8.58
CA ALA A 65 4.21 11.61 8.87
C ALA A 65 5.06 12.45 7.90
N GLU A 66 6.03 13.18 8.44
CA GLU A 66 6.97 14.01 7.67
C GLU A 66 8.31 13.31 7.43
N ASP A 67 8.62 12.27 8.19
CA ASP A 67 9.87 11.51 8.14
C ASP A 67 9.81 10.28 7.22
N VAL A 68 8.64 9.98 6.63
CA VAL A 68 8.45 8.86 5.68
C VAL A 68 7.84 9.35 4.38
N HIS A 69 8.45 8.97 3.26
CA HIS A 69 8.00 9.35 1.91
C HIS A 69 7.72 8.15 0.98
N ALA A 70 8.13 6.95 1.37
CA ALA A 70 7.78 5.70 0.70
C ALA A 70 7.75 4.55 1.72
N VAL A 71 7.03 3.48 1.40
CA VAL A 71 6.95 2.27 2.20
C VAL A 71 7.41 1.07 1.37
N VAL A 72 8.27 0.24 1.94
CA VAL A 72 8.51 -1.13 1.47
C VAL A 72 7.79 -2.06 2.44
N PHE A 73 6.77 -2.76 1.95
CA PHE A 73 5.98 -3.71 2.71
C PHE A 73 6.37 -5.13 2.34
N GLY A 74 6.92 -5.86 3.27
CA GLY A 74 7.39 -7.22 3.10
C GLY A 74 7.00 -8.14 4.25
N SER A 75 7.73 -9.22 4.38
CA SER A 75 7.54 -10.21 5.44
C SER A 75 8.84 -10.93 5.76
N ASN A 76 8.91 -11.53 6.93
CA ASN A 76 10.02 -12.40 7.33
C ASN A 76 9.68 -13.88 7.05
N GLY A 77 10.69 -14.71 6.70
CA GLY A 77 10.58 -16.17 6.64
C GLY A 77 10.04 -16.76 5.33
N GLY A 78 10.27 -16.10 4.18
CA GLY A 78 10.06 -16.71 2.85
C GLY A 78 8.58 -16.95 2.46
N ASN A 79 7.64 -16.33 3.16
CA ASN A 79 6.22 -16.28 2.79
C ASN A 79 5.65 -14.91 3.14
N PHE A 80 4.95 -14.30 2.21
CA PHE A 80 4.38 -12.99 2.43
C PHE A 80 3.28 -13.03 3.49
N SER A 81 2.21 -13.77 3.25
CA SER A 81 1.15 -14.00 4.25
C SER A 81 0.21 -15.13 3.84
N SER A 82 -0.19 -15.94 4.80
CA SER A 82 -1.23 -16.97 4.64
C SER A 82 -2.66 -16.45 4.83
N GLY A 83 -2.85 -15.13 4.95
CA GLY A 83 -4.17 -14.51 5.12
C GLY A 83 -4.60 -14.37 6.57
N GLY A 84 -5.91 -14.38 6.84
CA GLY A 84 -6.44 -14.37 8.20
C GLY A 84 -6.13 -15.66 8.95
N ASP A 85 -5.72 -15.53 10.22
CA ASP A 85 -5.44 -16.70 11.05
C ASP A 85 -6.70 -17.57 11.24
N VAL A 86 -6.60 -18.86 10.91
CA VAL A 86 -7.75 -19.77 10.95
C VAL A 86 -8.30 -19.93 12.37
N HIS A 87 -7.44 -19.94 13.37
CA HIS A 87 -7.84 -20.14 14.77
C HIS A 87 -8.23 -18.81 15.45
N GLU A 88 -7.47 -17.77 15.20
CA GLU A 88 -7.64 -16.47 15.86
C GLU A 88 -8.65 -15.55 15.14
N ILE A 89 -8.96 -15.80 13.85
CA ILE A 89 -9.95 -15.03 13.06
C ILE A 89 -11.11 -15.91 12.62
N ILE A 90 -10.85 -16.91 11.75
CA ILE A 90 -11.94 -17.61 11.05
C ILE A 90 -12.84 -18.36 12.04
N GLY A 91 -12.25 -19.06 13.02
CA GLY A 91 -13.01 -19.75 14.06
C GLY A 91 -13.96 -18.84 14.86
N PRO A 92 -13.48 -17.73 15.46
CA PRO A 92 -14.33 -16.74 16.12
C PRO A 92 -15.43 -16.13 15.23
N LEU A 93 -15.13 -15.80 13.97
CA LEU A 93 -16.13 -15.23 13.05
C LEU A 93 -17.36 -16.11 12.86
N THR A 94 -17.23 -17.45 12.92
CA THR A 94 -18.37 -18.38 12.78
C THR A 94 -19.41 -18.26 13.90
N LYS A 95 -19.08 -17.59 15.00
CA LYS A 95 -19.92 -17.43 16.20
C LYS A 95 -20.40 -16.01 16.41
N MET A 96 -19.94 -15.07 15.59
CA MET A 96 -20.27 -13.66 15.72
C MET A 96 -21.65 -13.33 15.15
N SER A 97 -22.30 -12.34 15.75
CA SER A 97 -23.53 -11.73 15.22
C SER A 97 -23.24 -10.95 13.93
N MET A 98 -24.29 -10.72 13.12
CA MET A 98 -24.18 -9.91 11.90
C MET A 98 -23.58 -8.52 12.16
N LYS A 99 -23.86 -7.91 13.29
CA LYS A 99 -23.31 -6.61 13.68
C LYS A 99 -21.78 -6.68 13.87
N GLU A 100 -21.31 -7.71 14.57
CA GLU A 100 -19.87 -7.93 14.83
C GLU A 100 -19.13 -8.28 13.52
N LEU A 101 -19.72 -9.15 12.68
CA LEU A 101 -19.18 -9.46 11.36
C LEU A 101 -19.04 -8.20 10.49
N LEU A 102 -20.05 -7.32 10.48
CA LEU A 102 -20.01 -6.07 9.74
C LEU A 102 -18.94 -5.11 10.28
N GLN A 103 -18.75 -5.07 11.61
CA GLN A 103 -17.67 -4.28 12.21
C GLN A 103 -16.28 -4.79 11.80
N PHE A 104 -16.09 -6.11 11.79
CA PHE A 104 -14.86 -6.74 11.34
C PHE A 104 -14.56 -6.44 9.87
N THR A 105 -15.51 -6.71 8.97
CA THR A 105 -15.29 -6.48 7.53
C THR A 105 -15.09 -5.00 7.18
N ARG A 106 -15.71 -4.08 7.94
CA ARG A 106 -15.41 -2.64 7.83
C ARG A 106 -14.00 -2.32 8.29
N MET A 107 -13.55 -2.88 9.40
CA MET A 107 -12.21 -2.66 9.94
C MET A 107 -11.12 -3.14 8.96
N THR A 108 -11.30 -4.33 8.36
CA THR A 108 -10.36 -4.84 7.35
C THR A 108 -10.40 -4.03 6.05
N GLY A 109 -11.57 -3.60 5.61
CA GLY A 109 -11.72 -2.67 4.47
C GLY A 109 -11.10 -1.30 4.74
N ASP A 110 -11.16 -0.82 5.99
CA ASP A 110 -10.54 0.46 6.39
C ASP A 110 -9.00 0.40 6.34
N LEU A 111 -8.37 -0.78 6.52
CA LEU A 111 -6.94 -0.95 6.25
C LEU A 111 -6.61 -0.63 4.79
N VAL A 112 -7.36 -1.21 3.84
CA VAL A 112 -7.14 -0.95 2.41
C VAL A 112 -7.34 0.53 2.07
N LYS A 113 -8.40 1.16 2.61
CA LYS A 113 -8.60 2.60 2.44
C LYS A 113 -7.44 3.41 3.00
N ALA A 114 -6.91 3.04 4.18
CA ALA A 114 -5.76 3.72 4.77
C ALA A 114 -4.51 3.59 3.90
N MET A 115 -4.24 2.42 3.31
CA MET A 115 -3.13 2.20 2.38
C MET A 115 -3.26 3.05 1.11
N ILE A 116 -4.45 3.10 0.52
CA ILE A 116 -4.71 3.87 -0.71
C ILE A 116 -4.57 5.38 -0.45
N HIS A 117 -5.06 5.87 0.70
CA HIS A 117 -5.15 7.29 1.00
C HIS A 117 -3.99 7.85 1.85
N CYS A 118 -2.98 7.06 2.20
CA CYS A 118 -1.86 7.55 3.02
C CYS A 118 -0.95 8.57 2.30
N GLY A 119 -1.12 8.76 0.99
CA GLY A 119 -0.33 9.70 0.20
C GLY A 119 1.15 9.30 0.00
N LYS A 120 1.60 8.18 0.54
CA LYS A 120 2.97 7.67 0.38
C LYS A 120 2.96 6.44 -0.51
N PRO A 121 3.75 6.37 -1.60
CA PRO A 121 3.86 5.16 -2.42
C PRO A 121 4.27 3.94 -1.60
N ILE A 122 3.61 2.82 -1.84
CA ILE A 122 3.82 1.54 -1.16
C ILE A 122 4.30 0.52 -2.18
N ILE A 123 5.44 -0.12 -1.89
CA ILE A 123 6.02 -1.20 -2.70
C ILE A 123 5.87 -2.49 -1.90
N ALA A 124 5.09 -3.45 -2.40
CA ALA A 124 5.03 -4.78 -1.81
C ALA A 124 6.18 -5.64 -2.35
N ALA A 125 6.96 -6.22 -1.42
CA ALA A 125 8.01 -7.20 -1.70
C ALA A 125 7.51 -8.59 -1.32
N ILE A 126 7.19 -9.42 -2.31
CA ILE A 126 6.38 -10.62 -2.16
C ILE A 126 7.23 -11.86 -2.43
N ASP A 127 7.41 -12.69 -1.39
CA ASP A 127 8.04 -14.00 -1.51
C ASP A 127 7.05 -15.10 -1.12
N GLY A 128 7.09 -16.26 -1.80
CA GLY A 128 6.30 -17.43 -1.49
C GLY A 128 4.77 -17.17 -1.43
N ILE A 129 4.12 -17.72 -0.42
CA ILE A 129 2.66 -17.67 -0.27
C ILE A 129 2.17 -16.26 0.06
N CYS A 130 1.23 -15.77 -0.76
CA CYS A 130 0.57 -14.47 -0.62
C CYS A 130 -0.94 -14.64 -0.86
N VAL A 131 -1.70 -15.04 0.17
CA VAL A 131 -3.09 -15.46 -0.01
C VAL A 131 -4.07 -14.72 0.92
N GLY A 132 -5.35 -14.71 0.55
CA GLY A 132 -6.41 -14.07 1.31
C GLY A 132 -6.08 -12.59 1.60
N ALA A 133 -6.01 -12.21 2.87
CA ALA A 133 -5.65 -10.85 3.28
C ALA A 133 -4.26 -10.43 2.81
N GLY A 134 -3.30 -11.35 2.71
CA GLY A 134 -1.98 -11.07 2.13
C GLY A 134 -2.10 -10.63 0.68
N ALA A 135 -2.89 -11.35 -0.14
CA ALA A 135 -3.16 -10.98 -1.53
C ALA A 135 -3.84 -9.60 -1.63
N ILE A 136 -4.73 -9.28 -0.69
CA ILE A 136 -5.37 -7.96 -0.63
C ILE A 136 -4.37 -6.85 -0.30
N ILE A 137 -3.49 -7.04 0.68
CA ILE A 137 -2.45 -6.06 1.02
C ILE A 137 -1.51 -5.84 -0.17
N ALA A 138 -1.09 -6.92 -0.84
CA ALA A 138 -0.29 -6.84 -2.06
C ALA A 138 -1.02 -6.07 -3.17
N MET A 139 -2.31 -6.37 -3.39
CA MET A 139 -3.16 -5.68 -4.37
C MET A 139 -3.35 -4.19 -4.04
N ALA A 140 -3.48 -3.82 -2.76
CA ALA A 140 -3.67 -2.46 -2.30
C ALA A 140 -2.38 -1.62 -2.31
N SER A 141 -1.23 -2.23 -2.50
CA SER A 141 0.06 -1.54 -2.68
C SER A 141 0.15 -0.94 -4.08
N ASP A 142 0.91 0.14 -4.24
CA ASP A 142 1.03 0.84 -5.53
C ASP A 142 1.88 0.02 -6.52
N LEU A 143 2.99 -0.53 -6.03
CA LEU A 143 3.93 -1.34 -6.82
C LEU A 143 4.14 -2.70 -6.14
N ARG A 144 4.44 -3.72 -6.92
CA ARG A 144 4.63 -5.10 -6.46
C ARG A 144 5.84 -5.72 -7.13
N ILE A 145 6.77 -6.22 -6.31
CA ILE A 145 7.93 -7.00 -6.76
C ILE A 145 7.78 -8.39 -6.15
N ALA A 146 7.99 -9.41 -6.94
CA ALA A 146 7.83 -10.79 -6.51
C ALA A 146 9.10 -11.63 -6.73
N THR A 147 9.19 -12.75 -6.01
CA THR A 147 10.13 -13.82 -6.35
C THR A 147 9.48 -14.82 -7.30
N PRO A 148 10.25 -15.68 -7.99
CA PRO A 148 9.68 -16.76 -8.82
C PRO A 148 8.82 -17.75 -8.04
N SER A 149 9.03 -17.86 -6.70
CA SER A 149 8.23 -18.71 -5.81
C SER A 149 6.90 -18.10 -5.38
N ALA A 150 6.63 -16.83 -5.72
CA ALA A 150 5.43 -16.14 -5.28
C ALA A 150 4.16 -16.75 -5.89
N GLU A 151 3.20 -17.05 -5.00
CA GLU A 151 1.86 -17.52 -5.35
C GLU A 151 0.81 -16.62 -4.72
N VAL A 152 -0.01 -15.96 -5.53
CA VAL A 152 -1.08 -15.07 -5.07
C VAL A 152 -2.44 -15.73 -5.27
N ALA A 153 -3.26 -15.80 -4.21
CA ALA A 153 -4.61 -16.33 -4.32
C ALA A 153 -5.63 -15.59 -3.45
N PHE A 154 -6.81 -15.33 -4.03
CA PHE A 154 -7.96 -14.75 -3.36
C PHE A 154 -8.91 -15.87 -2.91
N LEU A 155 -8.61 -16.49 -1.75
CA LEU A 155 -9.20 -17.76 -1.33
C LEU A 155 -10.60 -17.66 -0.70
N PHE A 156 -11.28 -16.51 -0.76
CA PHE A 156 -12.54 -16.27 -0.05
C PHE A 156 -13.63 -17.26 -0.41
N ASN A 157 -13.79 -17.61 -1.68
CA ASN A 157 -14.77 -18.59 -2.13
C ASN A 157 -14.51 -20.02 -1.60
N ARG A 158 -13.25 -20.36 -1.31
CA ARG A 158 -12.90 -21.70 -0.78
C ARG A 158 -13.32 -21.89 0.68
N VAL A 159 -13.61 -20.79 1.38
CA VAL A 159 -14.15 -20.81 2.75
C VAL A 159 -15.62 -20.40 2.79
N GLY A 160 -16.31 -20.42 1.64
CA GLY A 160 -17.74 -20.11 1.55
C GLY A 160 -18.09 -18.62 1.58
N LEU A 161 -17.10 -17.74 1.41
CA LEU A 161 -17.30 -16.30 1.32
C LEU A 161 -17.31 -15.84 -0.14
N ALA A 162 -17.91 -14.69 -0.40
CA ALA A 162 -17.84 -14.06 -1.71
C ALA A 162 -16.40 -13.57 -2.02
N GLY A 163 -16.00 -13.58 -3.29
CA GLY A 163 -14.72 -13.01 -3.73
C GLY A 163 -14.60 -11.50 -3.53
N CYS A 164 -15.67 -10.81 -3.16
CA CYS A 164 -15.71 -9.37 -2.91
C CYS A 164 -15.34 -9.05 -1.45
N ASP A 165 -14.07 -9.10 -1.13
CA ASP A 165 -13.58 -8.69 0.18
C ASP A 165 -12.53 -7.58 0.05
N MET A 166 -12.52 -6.64 1.00
CA MET A 166 -11.52 -5.57 1.16
C MET A 166 -11.18 -4.83 -0.16
N GLY A 167 -12.14 -4.73 -1.08
CA GLY A 167 -11.97 -4.04 -2.37
C GLY A 167 -11.50 -4.91 -3.54
N ALA A 168 -11.40 -6.23 -3.40
CA ALA A 168 -10.94 -7.12 -4.47
C ALA A 168 -11.69 -6.93 -5.79
N CYS A 169 -13.04 -6.88 -5.75
CA CYS A 169 -13.86 -6.68 -6.95
C CYS A 169 -13.72 -5.29 -7.59
N ALA A 170 -13.23 -4.29 -6.84
CA ALA A 170 -13.03 -2.94 -7.36
C ALA A 170 -11.61 -2.73 -7.89
N ILE A 171 -10.59 -3.26 -7.21
CA ILE A 171 -9.19 -2.96 -7.48
C ILE A 171 -8.58 -3.98 -8.45
N LEU A 172 -8.79 -5.29 -8.21
CA LEU A 172 -8.13 -6.33 -9.02
C LEU A 172 -8.42 -6.23 -10.52
N PRO A 173 -9.68 -5.97 -10.98
CA PRO A 173 -9.96 -5.80 -12.41
C PRO A 173 -9.22 -4.62 -13.05
N ARG A 174 -8.88 -3.60 -12.27
CA ARG A 174 -8.13 -2.43 -12.73
C ARG A 174 -6.65 -2.74 -12.96
N ILE A 175 -6.13 -3.76 -12.29
CA ILE A 175 -4.74 -4.20 -12.41
C ILE A 175 -4.59 -5.24 -13.52
N ILE A 176 -5.40 -6.30 -13.53
CA ILE A 176 -5.22 -7.46 -14.42
C ILE A 176 -6.33 -7.65 -15.46
N GLY A 177 -7.32 -6.77 -15.47
CA GLY A 177 -8.50 -6.87 -16.34
C GLY A 177 -9.62 -7.75 -15.77
N GLN A 178 -10.86 -7.47 -16.19
CA GLN A 178 -12.08 -8.04 -15.63
C GLN A 178 -12.12 -9.58 -15.73
N GLY A 179 -11.72 -10.15 -16.87
CA GLY A 179 -11.80 -11.61 -17.09
C GLY A 179 -10.87 -12.40 -16.16
N ARG A 180 -9.62 -11.95 -16.02
CA ARG A 180 -8.62 -12.58 -15.14
C ARG A 180 -8.99 -12.40 -13.65
N ALA A 181 -9.49 -11.22 -13.27
CA ALA A 181 -9.98 -10.99 -11.92
C ALA A 181 -11.16 -11.90 -11.59
N ALA A 182 -12.14 -12.05 -12.49
CA ALA A 182 -13.27 -12.94 -12.33
C ALA A 182 -12.82 -14.41 -12.15
N GLU A 183 -11.87 -14.86 -12.97
CA GLU A 183 -11.29 -16.20 -12.85
C GLU A 183 -10.69 -16.45 -11.47
N LEU A 184 -9.82 -15.55 -10.98
CA LEU A 184 -9.20 -15.70 -9.66
C LEU A 184 -10.22 -15.65 -8.53
N LEU A 185 -11.17 -14.71 -8.58
CA LEU A 185 -12.16 -14.51 -7.54
C LEU A 185 -13.23 -15.60 -7.49
N TYR A 186 -13.61 -16.21 -8.64
CA TYR A 186 -14.58 -17.31 -8.67
C TYR A 186 -13.96 -18.67 -8.39
N LEU A 187 -12.74 -18.93 -8.90
CA LEU A 187 -12.12 -20.24 -8.74
C LEU A 187 -11.26 -20.34 -7.48
N GLY A 188 -10.78 -19.21 -6.93
CA GLY A 188 -9.86 -19.19 -5.80
C GLY A 188 -8.55 -19.95 -6.10
N ARG A 189 -8.12 -19.99 -7.37
CA ARG A 189 -6.85 -20.60 -7.75
C ARG A 189 -5.70 -19.65 -7.46
N SER A 190 -4.50 -20.19 -7.33
CA SER A 190 -3.28 -19.40 -7.28
C SER A 190 -2.95 -18.83 -8.68
N MET A 191 -2.41 -17.63 -8.68
CA MET A 191 -1.70 -16.97 -9.76
C MET A 191 -0.20 -17.08 -9.46
N SER A 192 0.57 -17.67 -10.36
CA SER A 192 2.01 -17.76 -10.22
C SER A 192 2.71 -16.42 -10.46
N ALA A 193 4.00 -16.31 -10.09
CA ALA A 193 4.81 -15.13 -10.37
C ALA A 193 4.82 -14.78 -11.85
N ASP A 194 5.04 -15.76 -12.73
CA ASP A 194 5.07 -15.62 -14.18
C ASP A 194 3.71 -15.17 -14.77
N GLU A 195 2.59 -15.73 -14.28
CA GLU A 195 1.26 -15.24 -14.67
C GLU A 195 1.04 -13.80 -14.22
N GLY A 196 1.41 -13.48 -12.96
CA GLY A 196 1.23 -12.16 -12.39
C GLY A 196 2.05 -11.08 -13.11
N GLU A 197 3.28 -11.39 -13.53
CA GLU A 197 4.09 -10.47 -14.33
C GLU A 197 3.47 -10.26 -15.71
N ARG A 198 3.12 -11.32 -16.43
CA ARG A 198 2.45 -11.22 -17.75
C ARG A 198 1.10 -10.50 -17.69
N TRP A 199 0.42 -10.52 -16.56
CA TRP A 199 -0.88 -9.88 -16.39
C TRP A 199 -0.79 -8.45 -15.83
N GLY A 200 0.41 -8.00 -15.48
CA GLY A 200 0.64 -6.67 -14.91
C GLY A 200 0.29 -6.57 -13.41
N PHE A 201 0.13 -7.71 -12.73
CA PHE A 201 -0.01 -7.70 -11.27
C PHE A 201 1.33 -7.39 -10.60
N PHE A 202 2.42 -8.01 -11.05
CA PHE A 202 3.76 -7.68 -10.61
C PHE A 202 4.44 -6.72 -11.58
N ASN A 203 5.18 -5.75 -11.04
CA ASN A 203 6.01 -4.85 -11.82
C ASN A 203 7.33 -5.50 -12.24
N ASN A 204 7.88 -6.37 -11.37
CA ASN A 204 9.08 -7.13 -11.61
C ASN A 204 9.01 -8.47 -10.87
N VAL A 205 9.63 -9.50 -11.46
CA VAL A 205 9.97 -10.76 -10.79
C VAL A 205 11.48 -10.87 -10.72
N VAL A 206 12.02 -11.07 -9.50
CA VAL A 206 13.47 -11.10 -9.24
C VAL A 206 13.82 -12.26 -8.31
N GLU A 207 15.08 -12.72 -8.34
CA GLU A 207 15.54 -13.76 -7.42
C GLU A 207 15.35 -13.36 -5.94
N ALA A 208 15.19 -14.36 -5.08
CA ALA A 208 14.84 -14.13 -3.68
C ALA A 208 15.86 -13.28 -2.90
N ASP A 209 17.14 -13.43 -3.21
CA ASP A 209 18.25 -12.67 -2.63
C ASP A 209 18.27 -11.20 -3.13
N ALA A 210 17.66 -10.90 -4.26
CA ALA A 210 17.55 -9.56 -4.83
C ALA A 210 16.26 -8.82 -4.41
N LEU A 211 15.26 -9.49 -3.83
CA LEU A 211 13.94 -8.93 -3.57
C LEU A 211 13.98 -7.67 -2.71
N GLU A 212 14.59 -7.75 -1.52
CA GLU A 212 14.64 -6.61 -0.60
C GLU A 212 15.46 -5.45 -1.18
N THR A 213 16.57 -5.77 -1.85
CA THR A 213 17.43 -4.76 -2.47
C THR A 213 16.70 -4.03 -3.59
N THR A 214 16.01 -4.76 -4.47
CA THR A 214 15.25 -4.17 -5.59
C THR A 214 14.12 -3.28 -5.08
N ALA A 215 13.36 -3.74 -4.07
CA ALA A 215 12.31 -2.94 -3.46
C ALA A 215 12.86 -1.67 -2.79
N ALA A 216 13.98 -1.77 -2.09
CA ALA A 216 14.65 -0.64 -1.45
C ALA A 216 15.19 0.36 -2.48
N GLU A 217 15.75 -0.09 -3.59
CA GLU A 217 16.24 0.77 -4.67
C GLU A 217 15.09 1.52 -5.36
N MET A 218 13.97 0.84 -5.62
CA MET A 218 12.78 1.49 -6.16
C MET A 218 12.24 2.56 -5.19
N ALA A 219 12.19 2.25 -3.88
CA ALA A 219 11.80 3.22 -2.87
C ALA A 219 12.76 4.42 -2.80
N LYS A 220 14.08 4.20 -2.90
CA LYS A 220 15.08 5.28 -2.95
C LYS A 220 14.87 6.20 -4.16
N GLN A 221 14.53 5.64 -5.33
CA GLN A 221 14.23 6.46 -6.53
C GLN A 221 12.99 7.33 -6.29
N ILE A 222 11.93 6.78 -5.67
CA ILE A 222 10.71 7.53 -5.32
C ILE A 222 11.04 8.67 -4.34
N VAL A 223 11.81 8.38 -3.28
CA VAL A 223 12.17 9.36 -2.25
C VAL A 223 13.14 10.42 -2.76
N ALA A 224 13.98 10.09 -3.74
CA ALA A 224 14.85 11.07 -4.41
C ALA A 224 14.10 12.01 -5.38
N GLY A 225 12.86 11.68 -5.72
CA GLY A 225 11.99 12.50 -6.56
C GLY A 225 11.19 13.55 -5.78
N PRO A 226 10.30 14.29 -6.47
CA PRO A 226 9.44 15.31 -5.87
C PRO A 226 8.30 14.62 -5.06
N THR A 227 8.54 14.35 -3.80
CA THR A 227 7.68 13.49 -2.98
C THR A 227 6.29 14.06 -2.74
N PHE A 228 6.12 15.39 -2.74
CA PHE A 228 4.81 16.02 -2.74
C PHE A 228 4.03 15.71 -4.02
N ALA A 229 4.65 15.88 -5.19
CA ALA A 229 4.00 15.55 -6.47
C ALA A 229 3.68 14.04 -6.58
N ASN A 230 4.55 13.16 -6.07
CA ASN A 230 4.26 11.72 -5.99
C ASN A 230 3.03 11.42 -5.13
N SER A 231 2.84 12.14 -4.01
CA SER A 231 1.64 12.03 -3.16
C SER A 231 0.37 12.45 -3.90
N ILE A 232 0.43 13.54 -4.66
CA ILE A 232 -0.66 14.00 -5.51
C ILE A 232 -0.98 12.96 -6.60
N THR A 233 0.05 12.43 -7.27
CA THR A 233 -0.11 11.37 -8.29
C THR A 233 -0.84 10.15 -7.72
N LYS A 234 -0.44 9.66 -6.53
CA LYS A 234 -1.14 8.55 -5.86
C LYS A 234 -2.61 8.88 -5.61
N THR A 235 -2.90 10.09 -5.18
CA THR A 235 -4.28 10.54 -4.93
C THR A 235 -5.11 10.54 -6.22
N MET A 236 -4.58 11.08 -7.32
CA MET A 236 -5.27 11.12 -8.62
C MET A 236 -5.50 9.73 -9.17
N LEU A 237 -4.49 8.86 -9.17
CA LEU A 237 -4.64 7.45 -9.56
C LEU A 237 -5.75 6.72 -8.81
N ALA A 238 -5.99 7.06 -7.53
CA ALA A 238 -7.06 6.45 -6.74
C ALA A 238 -8.44 7.05 -7.04
N GLN A 239 -8.54 8.35 -7.31
CA GLN A 239 -9.81 9.09 -7.42
C GLN A 239 -10.40 9.08 -8.83
N GLU A 240 -9.59 9.15 -9.86
CA GLU A 240 -10.04 9.34 -11.25
C GLU A 240 -10.87 8.20 -11.81
N TRP A 241 -10.77 6.99 -11.23
CA TRP A 241 -11.62 5.87 -11.62
C TRP A 241 -13.11 6.09 -11.38
N SER A 242 -13.50 7.07 -10.58
CA SER A 242 -14.90 7.44 -10.33
C SER A 242 -15.29 8.76 -11.00
N MET A 243 -14.40 9.38 -11.76
CA MET A 243 -14.61 10.65 -12.46
C MET A 243 -14.94 10.42 -13.93
N THR A 244 -15.67 11.39 -14.53
CA THR A 244 -15.70 11.51 -15.99
C THR A 244 -14.35 12.01 -16.49
N ILE A 245 -14.04 11.83 -17.78
CA ILE A 245 -12.79 12.32 -18.37
C ILE A 245 -12.61 13.83 -18.15
N ASP A 246 -13.66 14.61 -18.34
CA ASP A 246 -13.61 16.07 -18.15
C ASP A 246 -13.33 16.45 -16.67
N GLN A 247 -13.92 15.72 -15.73
CA GLN A 247 -13.66 15.92 -14.30
C GLN A 247 -12.23 15.53 -13.92
N ALA A 248 -11.71 14.43 -14.47
CA ALA A 248 -10.34 13.99 -14.23
C ALA A 248 -9.32 15.01 -14.75
N ILE A 249 -9.47 15.47 -16.01
CA ILE A 249 -8.59 16.48 -16.60
C ILE A 249 -8.62 17.80 -15.82
N GLU A 250 -9.79 18.24 -15.35
CA GLU A 250 -9.90 19.46 -14.53
C GLU A 250 -9.24 19.26 -13.16
N ALA A 251 -9.40 18.09 -12.53
CA ALA A 251 -8.74 17.76 -11.26
C ALA A 251 -7.21 17.71 -11.43
N GLU A 252 -6.71 17.10 -12.51
CA GLU A 252 -5.29 17.10 -12.85
C GLU A 252 -4.74 18.50 -13.10
N ALA A 253 -5.49 19.38 -13.78
CA ALA A 253 -5.08 20.77 -14.02
C ALA A 253 -4.88 21.52 -12.70
N GLN A 254 -5.80 21.36 -11.74
CA GLN A 254 -5.68 21.95 -10.41
C GLN A 254 -4.51 21.34 -9.62
N ALA A 255 -4.32 20.02 -9.67
CA ALA A 255 -3.22 19.31 -9.04
C ALA A 255 -1.86 19.77 -9.58
N GLN A 256 -1.72 19.93 -10.90
CA GLN A 256 -0.51 20.44 -11.52
C GLN A 256 -0.24 21.91 -11.14
N ALA A 257 -1.25 22.77 -11.13
CA ALA A 257 -1.08 24.15 -10.69
C ALA A 257 -0.59 24.22 -9.22
N LEU A 258 -1.10 23.33 -8.36
CA LEU A 258 -0.63 23.21 -6.98
C LEU A 258 0.85 22.77 -6.91
N CYS A 259 1.26 21.78 -7.70
CA CYS A 259 2.66 21.34 -7.77
C CYS A 259 3.59 22.45 -8.31
N MET A 260 3.13 23.28 -9.26
CA MET A 260 3.89 24.39 -9.82
C MET A 260 4.12 25.52 -8.80
N GLN A 261 3.34 25.61 -7.72
CA GLN A 261 3.58 26.54 -6.61
C GLN A 261 4.66 26.05 -5.64
N GLY A 262 5.01 24.75 -5.68
CA GLY A 262 6.02 24.17 -4.83
C GLY A 262 7.45 24.53 -5.26
N ASN A 263 8.39 24.49 -4.31
CA ASN A 263 9.80 24.80 -4.56
C ASN A 263 10.47 23.77 -5.49
N ASP A 264 9.99 22.53 -5.49
CA ASP A 264 10.55 21.46 -6.31
C ASP A 264 10.42 21.73 -7.82
N PHE A 265 9.35 22.43 -8.24
CA PHE A 265 9.20 22.85 -9.63
C PHE A 265 10.28 23.85 -10.05
N THR A 266 10.58 24.85 -9.21
CA THR A 266 11.65 25.81 -9.43
C THR A 266 13.03 25.13 -9.42
N ARG A 267 13.29 24.25 -8.44
CA ARG A 267 14.55 23.46 -8.37
C ARG A 267 14.77 22.64 -9.64
N ALA A 268 13.72 22.02 -10.17
CA ALA A 268 13.81 21.25 -11.42
C ALA A 268 14.17 22.15 -12.61
N TYR A 269 13.54 23.31 -12.72
CA TYR A 269 13.83 24.28 -13.78
C TYR A 269 15.28 24.79 -13.71
N ASP A 270 15.74 25.21 -12.52
CA ASP A 270 17.09 25.72 -12.31
C ASP A 270 18.15 24.67 -12.65
N ALA A 271 17.94 23.42 -12.20
CA ALA A 271 18.83 22.30 -12.52
C ALA A 271 18.86 22.02 -14.03
N PHE A 272 17.71 22.07 -14.71
CA PHE A 272 17.64 21.89 -16.18
C PHE A 272 18.44 22.98 -16.92
N VAL A 273 18.32 24.26 -16.52
CA VAL A 273 19.07 25.35 -17.09
C VAL A 273 20.57 25.21 -16.84
N ALA A 274 20.96 24.77 -15.63
CA ALA A 274 22.35 24.50 -15.26
C ALA A 274 22.91 23.19 -15.89
N LYS A 275 22.09 22.36 -16.53
CA LYS A 275 22.43 21.01 -17.03
C LYS A 275 22.90 20.07 -15.92
N GLU A 276 22.29 20.17 -14.75
CA GLU A 276 22.55 19.38 -13.56
C GLU A 276 21.36 18.46 -13.25
N LYS A 277 21.56 17.49 -12.34
CA LYS A 277 20.44 16.68 -11.81
C LYS A 277 19.72 17.49 -10.74
N PRO A 278 18.37 17.55 -10.78
CA PRO A 278 17.61 18.24 -9.75
C PRO A 278 17.71 17.51 -8.40
N THR A 279 17.68 18.30 -7.33
CA THR A 279 17.54 17.81 -5.96
C THR A 279 16.20 18.29 -5.41
N PHE A 280 15.37 17.37 -4.96
CA PHE A 280 14.01 17.66 -4.49
C PHE A 280 13.92 17.69 -2.97
N GLY A 281 13.11 18.61 -2.44
CA GLY A 281 12.82 18.76 -1.01
C GLY A 281 11.50 18.11 -0.59
N GLY A 282 10.58 17.96 -1.53
CA GLY A 282 9.23 17.50 -1.26
C GLY A 282 8.30 18.62 -0.74
N ASP A 283 8.58 19.85 -1.11
CA ASP A 283 7.93 21.08 -0.62
C ASP A 283 7.57 22.06 -1.75
#